data_70b77f6647a2381ec366b93475f0bcc8
#
_entry.id   70b77f6647a2381ec366b93475f0bcc8
#
_cell.length_a   1.000
_cell.length_b   1.000
_cell.length_c   1.000
_cell.angle_alpha   90.00
_cell.angle_beta   90.00
_cell.angle_gamma   90.00
#
_symmetry.space_group_name_H-M   'P 1'
#
loop_
_entity.id
_entity.type
_entity.pdbx_description
1 polymer ?
#
loop_
_entity_poly.entity_id
_entity_poly.type
_entity_poly.pdbx_seq_one_letter_code
_entity_poly.pdbx_strand_id
1 'polypeptide(L)'
;VTRKARVLIDTDVFVIDLRYYRDPKYSENRAFLERVRQGEFVGRITVYNLMEVCGILSFNLSPQSLEELFMGFATRYNVAILFPPDEEERTCFDPVEILETMKQKFSFGDALIAELAQKHRKWLDLFVTWNAVHFADKLPLRVVTPGQIGEM
;
A
#
# COMPACT_ATOMS: atom_id res chain seq x y z
N VAL A 1 11.13 2.60 25.45
CA VAL A 1 11.25 2.11 24.07
C VAL A 1 10.12 2.68 23.24
N THR A 2 10.46 3.44 22.21
CA THR A 2 9.48 4.04 21.30
C THR A 2 8.90 2.95 20.40
N ARG A 3 7.57 2.88 20.33
CA ARG A 3 6.88 1.94 19.46
C ARG A 3 7.16 2.28 17.98
N LYS A 4 7.44 1.25 17.19
CA LYS A 4 7.63 1.41 15.74
C LYS A 4 6.34 1.89 15.07
N ALA A 5 6.45 2.82 14.14
CA ALA A 5 5.30 3.27 13.35
C ALA A 5 4.80 2.14 12.45
N ARG A 6 3.49 1.97 12.42
CA ARG A 6 2.78 0.98 11.59
C ARG A 6 2.31 1.68 10.33
N VAL A 7 2.89 1.31 9.20
CA VAL A 7 2.69 2.03 7.94
C VAL A 7 1.93 1.17 6.94
N LEU A 8 0.88 1.71 6.36
CA LEU A 8 0.20 1.15 5.20
C LEU A 8 0.80 1.80 3.96
N ILE A 9 1.25 0.99 3.01
CA ILE A 9 2.04 1.44 1.86
C ILE A 9 1.23 1.28 0.59
N ASP A 10 1.13 2.35 -0.19
CA ASP A 10 0.38 2.40 -1.43
C ASP A 10 1.10 1.73 -2.60
N THR A 11 0.34 1.41 -3.63
CA THR A 11 0.78 0.76 -4.86
C THR A 11 1.96 1.47 -5.53
N ASP A 12 1.91 2.80 -5.64
CA ASP A 12 2.91 3.59 -6.36
C ASP A 12 4.33 3.41 -5.79
N VAL A 13 4.45 3.25 -4.49
CA VAL A 13 5.73 3.05 -3.82
C VAL A 13 6.41 1.77 -4.30
N PHE A 14 5.64 0.68 -4.43
CA PHE A 14 6.18 -0.59 -4.91
C PHE A 14 6.43 -0.59 -6.42
N VAL A 15 5.56 0.03 -7.19
CA VAL A 15 5.70 0.10 -8.65
C VAL A 15 6.95 0.90 -9.04
N ILE A 16 7.23 2.01 -8.36
CA ILE A 16 8.48 2.75 -8.59
C ILE A 16 9.69 1.88 -8.30
N ASP A 17 9.71 1.15 -7.19
CA ASP A 17 10.83 0.27 -6.83
C ASP A 17 11.04 -0.85 -7.85
N LEU A 18 9.96 -1.44 -8.34
CA LEU A 18 10.02 -2.61 -9.21
C LEU A 18 10.23 -2.28 -10.69
N ARG A 19 9.87 -1.05 -11.13
CA ARG A 19 9.79 -0.73 -12.55
C ARG A 19 10.48 0.58 -12.96
N TYR A 20 10.43 1.61 -12.12
CA TYR A 20 10.81 2.97 -12.54
C TYR A 20 12.11 3.44 -11.89
N TYR A 21 13.22 2.76 -12.25
CA TYR A 21 14.56 3.05 -11.71
C TYR A 21 15.09 4.46 -12.05
N ARG A 22 14.52 5.08 -13.07
CA ARG A 22 14.94 6.43 -13.51
C ARG A 22 14.01 7.54 -13.00
N ASP A 23 12.97 7.18 -12.25
CA ASP A 23 12.09 8.16 -11.64
C ASP A 23 12.88 9.03 -10.65
N PRO A 24 12.68 10.36 -10.65
CA PRO A 24 13.35 11.24 -9.69
C PRO A 24 13.12 10.86 -8.23
N LYS A 25 12.01 10.18 -7.94
CA LYS A 25 11.64 9.74 -6.60
C LYS A 25 12.27 8.41 -6.20
N TYR A 26 12.93 7.72 -7.13
CA TYR A 26 13.41 6.35 -6.91
C TYR A 26 14.33 6.22 -5.69
N SER A 27 15.29 7.11 -5.53
CA SER A 27 16.25 7.02 -4.42
C SER A 27 15.58 7.15 -3.05
N GLU A 28 14.70 8.13 -2.87
CA GLU A 28 13.97 8.31 -1.61
C GLU A 28 13.01 7.17 -1.36
N ASN A 29 12.35 6.70 -2.44
CA ASN A 29 11.41 5.58 -2.40
C ASN A 29 12.11 4.30 -1.94
N ARG A 30 13.26 4.00 -2.52
CA ARG A 30 14.06 2.84 -2.16
C ARG A 30 14.60 2.93 -0.74
N ALA A 31 15.06 4.11 -0.33
CA ALA A 31 15.54 4.32 1.04
C ALA A 31 14.43 4.03 2.07
N PHE A 32 13.22 4.47 1.81
CA PHE A 32 12.07 4.15 2.65
C PHE A 32 11.79 2.64 2.69
N LEU A 33 11.71 1.99 1.52
CA LEU A 33 11.42 0.54 1.47
C LEU A 33 12.52 -0.28 2.13
N GLU A 34 13.76 0.15 2.05
CA GLU A 34 14.86 -0.52 2.76
C GLU A 34 14.68 -0.43 4.29
N ARG A 35 14.26 0.72 4.80
CA ARG A 35 13.93 0.86 6.22
C ARG A 35 12.77 -0.04 6.65
N VAL A 36 11.76 -0.21 5.80
CA VAL A 36 10.68 -1.17 6.04
C VAL A 36 11.23 -2.58 6.10
N ARG A 37 12.06 -2.96 5.12
CA ARG A 37 12.68 -4.29 5.08
C ARG A 37 13.49 -4.58 6.33
N GLN A 38 14.22 -3.60 6.83
CA GLN A 38 15.04 -3.72 8.03
C GLN A 38 14.22 -3.70 9.32
N GLY A 39 12.92 -3.50 9.23
CA GLY A 39 12.01 -3.53 10.37
C GLY A 39 12.01 -2.26 11.21
N GLU A 40 12.46 -1.13 10.67
CA GLU A 40 12.32 0.17 11.34
C GLU A 40 10.86 0.61 11.42
N PHE A 41 10.06 0.20 10.44
CA PHE A 41 8.60 0.34 10.42
C PHE A 41 7.94 -1.01 10.43
N VAL A 42 6.69 -1.06 10.90
CA VAL A 42 5.83 -2.24 10.73
C VAL A 42 5.04 -2.05 9.46
N GLY A 43 5.52 -2.67 8.38
CA GLY A 43 4.96 -2.48 7.03
C GLY A 43 3.72 -3.32 6.77
N ARG A 44 2.75 -2.71 6.11
CA ARG A 44 1.49 -3.34 5.68
C ARG A 44 1.16 -2.94 4.26
N ILE A 45 0.51 -3.84 3.54
CA ILE A 45 -0.07 -3.58 2.22
C ILE A 45 -1.47 -4.22 2.20
N THR A 46 -2.45 -3.57 1.57
CA THR A 46 -3.74 -4.25 1.38
C THR A 46 -3.62 -5.28 0.25
N VAL A 47 -4.46 -6.31 0.29
CA VAL A 47 -4.55 -7.27 -0.83
C VAL A 47 -4.90 -6.55 -2.13
N TYR A 48 -5.65 -5.47 -2.08
CA TYR A 48 -6.03 -4.70 -3.27
C TYR A 48 -4.83 -3.96 -3.87
N ASN A 49 -3.97 -3.36 -3.03
CA ASN A 49 -2.70 -2.79 -3.50
C ASN A 49 -1.81 -3.85 -4.16
N LEU A 50 -1.71 -5.02 -3.54
CA LEU A 50 -0.91 -6.12 -4.09
C LEU A 50 -1.43 -6.53 -5.47
N MET A 51 -2.74 -6.65 -5.63
CA MET A 51 -3.34 -6.97 -6.92
C MET A 51 -3.12 -5.87 -7.95
N GLU A 52 -3.17 -4.61 -7.55
CA GLU A 52 -2.83 -3.49 -8.44
C GLU A 52 -1.37 -3.54 -8.90
N VAL A 53 -0.44 -3.78 -7.99
CA VAL A 53 0.99 -3.94 -8.34
C VAL A 53 1.15 -5.06 -9.36
N CYS A 54 0.58 -6.21 -9.10
CA CYS A 54 0.64 -7.36 -10.01
C CYS A 54 -0.02 -7.05 -11.36
N GLY A 55 -1.16 -6.37 -11.35
CA GLY A 55 -1.87 -5.99 -12.57
C GLY A 55 -1.05 -5.05 -13.45
N ILE A 56 -0.43 -4.04 -12.85
CA ILE A 56 0.45 -3.11 -13.57
C ILE A 56 1.65 -3.84 -14.17
N LEU A 57 2.31 -4.68 -13.37
CA LEU A 57 3.53 -5.37 -13.80
C LEU A 57 3.27 -6.56 -14.73
N SER A 58 2.02 -7.04 -14.80
CA SER A 58 1.64 -8.15 -15.69
C SER A 58 1.94 -7.86 -17.16
N PHE A 59 1.97 -6.60 -17.56
CA PHE A 59 2.30 -6.19 -18.94
C PHE A 59 3.78 -6.32 -19.27
N ASN A 60 4.64 -6.51 -18.28
CA ASN A 60 6.10 -6.51 -18.44
C ASN A 60 6.77 -7.79 -17.94
N LEU A 61 6.08 -8.58 -17.12
CA LEU A 61 6.62 -9.81 -16.56
C LEU A 61 6.07 -11.04 -17.28
N SER A 62 6.87 -12.10 -17.32
CA SER A 62 6.38 -13.42 -17.73
C SER A 62 5.36 -13.93 -16.70
N PRO A 63 4.47 -14.87 -17.09
CA PRO A 63 3.53 -15.47 -16.13
C PRO A 63 4.24 -16.05 -14.90
N GLN A 64 5.36 -16.71 -15.09
CA GLN A 64 6.14 -17.27 -13.98
C GLN A 64 6.71 -16.19 -13.07
N SER A 65 7.30 -15.13 -13.62
CA SER A 65 7.84 -14.02 -12.83
C SER A 65 6.76 -13.29 -12.07
N LEU A 66 5.57 -13.14 -12.64
CA LEU A 66 4.42 -12.55 -11.97
C LEU A 66 3.97 -13.38 -10.78
N GLU A 67 3.89 -14.69 -10.94
CA GLU A 67 3.53 -15.61 -9.85
C GLU A 67 4.56 -15.54 -8.72
N GLU A 68 5.85 -15.56 -9.06
CA GLU A 68 6.94 -15.42 -8.09
C GLU A 68 6.86 -14.09 -7.31
N LEU A 69 6.55 -13.00 -8.01
CA LEU A 69 6.35 -11.69 -7.37
C LEU A 69 5.21 -11.74 -6.36
N PHE A 70 4.05 -12.25 -6.77
CA PHE A 70 2.87 -12.35 -5.92
C PHE A 70 3.15 -13.22 -4.67
N MET A 71 3.68 -14.41 -4.88
CA MET A 71 3.93 -15.37 -3.80
C MET A 71 5.03 -14.92 -2.85
N GLY A 72 6.04 -14.24 -3.34
CA GLY A 72 7.20 -13.79 -2.56
C GLY A 72 7.11 -12.37 -2.04
N PHE A 73 6.04 -11.64 -2.31
CA PHE A 73 5.96 -10.21 -2.05
C PHE A 73 6.14 -9.84 -0.57
N ALA A 74 5.41 -10.51 0.31
CA ALA A 74 5.48 -10.24 1.74
C ALA A 74 6.90 -10.44 2.31
N THR A 75 7.57 -11.49 1.88
CA THR A 75 8.95 -11.79 2.29
C THR A 75 9.93 -10.77 1.71
N ARG A 76 9.76 -10.42 0.44
CA ARG A 76 10.65 -9.48 -0.26
C ARG A 76 10.72 -8.12 0.42
N TYR A 77 9.59 -7.60 0.87
CA TYR A 77 9.49 -6.26 1.44
C TYR A 77 9.32 -6.24 2.97
N ASN A 78 9.22 -7.40 3.58
CA ASN A 78 8.94 -7.51 5.01
C ASN A 78 7.65 -6.77 5.39
N VAL A 79 6.57 -7.05 4.65
CA VAL A 79 5.25 -6.48 4.87
C VAL A 79 4.23 -7.59 5.12
N ALA A 80 3.19 -7.29 5.89
CA ALA A 80 2.04 -8.17 6.00
C ALA A 80 0.91 -7.69 5.09
N ILE A 81 0.19 -8.64 4.50
CA ILE A 81 -0.92 -8.36 3.60
C ILE A 81 -2.20 -8.29 4.43
N LEU A 82 -2.91 -7.17 4.33
CA LEU A 82 -4.20 -6.96 5.00
C LEU A 82 -5.33 -7.42 4.08
N PHE A 83 -6.20 -8.24 4.64
CA PHE A 83 -7.43 -8.70 3.99
C PHE A 83 -8.65 -8.06 4.65
N PRO A 84 -9.82 -8.04 3.98
CA PRO A 84 -11.07 -7.68 4.63
C PRO A 84 -11.26 -8.51 5.91
N PRO A 85 -11.79 -7.93 6.98
CA PRO A 85 -11.87 -8.61 8.29
C PRO A 85 -12.86 -9.77 8.32
N ASP A 86 -13.63 -10.00 7.27
CA ASP A 86 -14.51 -11.14 7.15
C ASP A 86 -13.71 -12.37 6.75
N GLU A 87 -13.60 -13.33 7.66
CA GLU A 87 -12.81 -14.55 7.44
C GLU A 87 -13.40 -15.47 6.37
N GLU A 88 -14.72 -15.41 6.14
CA GLU A 88 -15.39 -16.29 5.18
C GLU A 88 -15.24 -15.78 3.74
N GLU A 89 -15.04 -14.48 3.55
CA GLU A 89 -15.02 -13.84 2.23
C GLU A 89 -13.82 -12.88 2.10
N ARG A 90 -12.65 -13.44 2.04
CA ARG A 90 -11.36 -12.72 2.14
C ARG A 90 -11.16 -11.57 1.16
N THR A 91 -11.87 -11.54 0.06
CA THR A 91 -11.75 -10.50 -0.97
C THR A 91 -13.07 -9.79 -1.24
N CYS A 92 -14.13 -10.10 -0.50
CA CYS A 92 -15.44 -9.51 -0.69
C CYS A 92 -15.51 -8.08 -0.16
N PHE A 93 -16.30 -7.26 -0.83
CA PHE A 93 -16.60 -5.90 -0.39
C PHE A 93 -18.11 -5.64 -0.52
N ASP A 94 -18.62 -4.72 0.29
CA ASP A 94 -19.99 -4.27 0.19
C ASP A 94 -20.09 -3.16 -0.88
N PRO A 95 -20.82 -3.37 -1.99
CA PRO A 95 -20.95 -2.35 -3.03
C PRO A 95 -21.49 -1.01 -2.54
N VAL A 96 -22.38 -1.03 -1.55
CA VAL A 96 -22.94 0.21 -0.98
C VAL A 96 -21.89 0.98 -0.20
N GLU A 97 -21.11 0.31 0.62
CA GLU A 97 -19.98 0.94 1.34
C GLU A 97 -18.97 1.56 0.36
N ILE A 98 -18.62 0.81 -0.69
CA ILE A 98 -17.67 1.30 -1.70
C ILE A 98 -18.25 2.50 -2.47
N LEU A 99 -19.53 2.47 -2.81
CA LEU A 99 -20.19 3.61 -3.45
C LEU A 99 -20.12 4.87 -2.58
N GLU A 100 -20.39 4.74 -1.28
CA GLU A 100 -20.31 5.86 -0.34
C GLU A 100 -18.88 6.43 -0.28
N THR A 101 -17.87 5.56 -0.29
CA THR A 101 -16.48 5.98 -0.31
C THR A 101 -16.11 6.67 -1.63
N MET A 102 -16.59 6.15 -2.77
CA MET A 102 -16.36 6.78 -4.08
C MET A 102 -16.95 8.19 -4.19
N LYS A 103 -18.00 8.50 -3.42
CA LYS A 103 -18.57 9.87 -3.36
C LYS A 103 -17.57 10.91 -2.85
N GLN A 104 -16.51 10.48 -2.17
CA GLN A 104 -15.42 11.35 -1.74
C GLN A 104 -14.37 11.60 -2.83
N LYS A 105 -14.70 11.27 -4.09
CA LYS A 105 -13.82 11.43 -5.25
C LYS A 105 -12.67 10.42 -5.28
N PHE A 106 -12.99 9.18 -4.96
CA PHE A 106 -12.08 8.05 -5.15
C PHE A 106 -12.45 7.25 -6.40
N SER A 107 -11.43 6.72 -7.09
CA SER A 107 -11.63 5.63 -8.04
C SER A 107 -12.09 4.36 -7.30
N PHE A 108 -12.57 3.36 -8.04
CA PHE A 108 -12.95 2.09 -7.44
C PHE A 108 -11.80 1.44 -6.66
N GLY A 109 -10.61 1.38 -7.26
CA GLY A 109 -9.42 0.80 -6.60
C GLY A 109 -9.04 1.55 -5.33
N ASP A 110 -8.99 2.87 -5.39
CA ASP A 110 -8.66 3.71 -4.23
C ASP A 110 -9.73 3.59 -3.14
N ALA A 111 -11.00 3.44 -3.52
CA ALA A 111 -12.08 3.24 -2.56
C ALA A 111 -11.94 1.91 -1.82
N LEU A 112 -11.56 0.83 -2.51
CA LEU A 112 -11.28 -0.46 -1.86
C LEU A 112 -10.14 -0.34 -0.83
N ILE A 113 -9.08 0.34 -1.19
CA ILE A 113 -7.93 0.58 -0.30
C ILE A 113 -8.36 1.43 0.91
N ALA A 114 -9.09 2.52 0.67
CA ALA A 114 -9.56 3.42 1.72
C ALA A 114 -10.49 2.70 2.71
N GLU A 115 -11.40 1.86 2.22
CA GLU A 115 -12.27 1.07 3.08
C GLU A 115 -11.49 0.09 3.95
N LEU A 116 -10.50 -0.57 3.38
CA LEU A 116 -9.69 -1.52 4.14
C LEU A 116 -8.80 -0.80 5.16
N ALA A 117 -8.26 0.36 4.82
CA ALA A 117 -7.54 1.23 5.76
C ALA A 117 -8.44 1.65 6.93
N GLN A 118 -9.69 2.00 6.66
CA GLN A 118 -10.67 2.35 7.68
C GLN A 118 -10.94 1.19 8.64
N LYS A 119 -11.10 -0.02 8.11
CA LYS A 119 -11.37 -1.22 8.90
C LYS A 119 -10.18 -1.62 9.78
N HIS A 120 -8.96 -1.34 9.35
CA HIS A 120 -7.73 -1.64 10.07
C HIS A 120 -7.13 -0.45 10.81
N ARG A 121 -7.82 0.71 10.88
CA ARG A 121 -7.26 1.96 11.41
C ARG A 121 -6.65 1.87 12.80
N LYS A 122 -7.15 0.98 13.64
CA LYS A 122 -6.62 0.77 15.00
C LYS A 122 -5.20 0.22 15.02
N TRP A 123 -4.79 -0.41 13.92
CA TRP A 123 -3.52 -1.09 13.77
C TRP A 123 -2.56 -0.36 12.85
N LEU A 124 -2.94 0.85 12.40
CA LEU A 124 -2.19 1.65 11.45
C LEU A 124 -1.96 3.04 12.01
N ASP A 125 -0.82 3.62 11.69
CA ASP A 125 -0.45 4.98 12.10
C ASP A 125 -0.38 5.93 10.90
N LEU A 126 0.16 5.47 9.78
CA LEU A 126 0.43 6.29 8.60
C LEU A 126 0.00 5.56 7.33
N PHE A 127 -0.43 6.34 6.34
CA PHE A 127 -0.57 5.89 4.95
C PHE A 127 0.54 6.54 4.14
N VAL A 128 1.38 5.73 3.49
CA VAL A 128 2.56 6.18 2.74
C VAL A 128 2.29 6.06 1.24
N THR A 129 2.28 7.20 0.56
CA THR A 129 1.98 7.28 -0.88
C THR A 129 2.67 8.50 -1.49
N TRP A 130 3.08 8.41 -2.77
CA TRP A 130 3.53 9.58 -3.50
C TRP A 130 2.37 10.49 -3.91
N ASN A 131 1.15 9.97 -3.94
CA ASN A 131 -0.06 10.73 -4.26
C ASN A 131 -0.75 11.28 -3.01
N ALA A 132 0.03 11.85 -2.10
CA ALA A 132 -0.44 12.28 -0.79
C ALA A 132 -1.56 13.34 -0.87
N VAL A 133 -1.49 14.24 -1.84
CA VAL A 133 -2.50 15.29 -2.04
C VAL A 133 -3.89 14.70 -2.32
N HIS A 134 -3.94 13.61 -3.09
CA HIS A 134 -5.20 12.93 -3.42
C HIS A 134 -5.85 12.29 -2.19
N PHE A 135 -5.05 11.72 -1.29
CA PHE A 135 -5.54 11.01 -0.11
C PHE A 135 -5.66 11.90 1.13
N ALA A 136 -5.06 13.09 1.13
CA ALA A 136 -5.09 13.99 2.27
C ALA A 136 -6.53 14.31 2.68
N ASP A 137 -6.80 14.25 3.98
CA ASP A 137 -8.12 14.52 4.58
C ASP A 137 -9.24 13.56 4.19
N LYS A 138 -8.91 12.48 3.46
CA LYS A 138 -9.90 11.47 3.02
C LYS A 138 -9.76 10.13 3.74
N LEU A 139 -8.67 9.94 4.48
CA LEU A 139 -8.42 8.71 5.24
C LEU A 139 -8.38 8.99 6.73
N PRO A 140 -8.69 8.01 7.57
CA PRO A 140 -8.57 8.15 9.03
C PRO A 140 -7.11 8.06 9.52
N LEU A 141 -6.15 8.13 8.60
CA LEU A 141 -4.72 8.02 8.85
C LEU A 141 -4.02 9.30 8.38
N ARG A 142 -2.93 9.64 9.03
CA ARG A 142 -2.03 10.66 8.52
C ARG A 142 -1.39 10.17 7.22
N VAL A 143 -1.44 10.98 6.18
CA VAL A 143 -0.90 10.65 4.86
C VAL A 143 0.44 11.34 4.67
N VAL A 144 1.47 10.59 4.31
CA VAL A 144 2.83 11.10 4.10
C VAL A 144 3.44 10.48 2.84
N THR A 145 4.40 11.19 2.24
CA THR A 145 5.21 10.63 1.16
C THR A 145 6.42 9.87 1.73
N PRO A 146 7.03 8.95 0.95
CA PRO A 146 8.30 8.35 1.33
C PRO A 146 9.40 9.39 1.64
N GLY A 147 9.41 10.52 0.93
CA GLY A 147 10.34 11.61 1.21
C GLY A 147 10.11 12.27 2.57
N GLN A 148 8.86 12.52 2.93
CA GLN A 148 8.50 13.10 4.22
C GLN A 148 8.82 12.15 5.39
N ILE A 149 8.60 10.87 5.22
CA ILE A 149 8.88 9.88 6.26
C ILE A 149 10.38 9.72 6.49
N GLY A 150 11.20 10.00 5.47
CA GLY A 150 12.65 9.99 5.59
C GLY A 150 13.20 11.05 6.54
N GLU A 151 12.43 12.14 6.75
CA GLU A 151 12.77 13.22 7.67
C GLU A 151 12.25 12.98 9.10
N MET A 152 11.48 11.93 9.28
CA MET A 152 10.97 11.51 10.59
C MET A 152 11.94 10.52 11.26
#